data_ce6e95472ce25ca56a681644236172c1
#
_entry.id   ce6e95472ce25ca56a681644236172c1
#
_cell.length_a   1.000
_cell.length_b   1.000
_cell.length_c   1.000
_cell.angle_alpha   90.00
_cell.angle_beta   90.00
_cell.angle_gamma   90.00
#
_symmetry.space_group_name_H-M   'P 1'
#
loop_
_entity.id
_entity.type
_entity.pdbx_description
1 polymer ?
#
loop_
_entity_poly.entity_id
_entity_poly.type
_entity_poly.pdbx_seq_one_letter_code
_entity_poly.pdbx_strand_id
1 'polypeptide(L)'
;IKNIGIDTLSPGTDVFVPVGPIAVFSDIESQTDPMDGRLVLLFDNEIQNDEKYRSRLGELKEKGYKLAIRKLPVHEFEKNKEILALMDYIILDCKRVDVTKAKIYFGHCFPDIKICVGNIDNQEIFDRLKDDESFPIFEGRFYRLPVTKGETEIAPLKINYMQLMSLVNNSDFELTQAADIIGRDTALVVELLKLVNRIAVNSEVTSIRHAAAILGQKELKRWLNTVITKELCADRPNEI
;
A
#
# COMPACT_ATOMS: atom_id res chain seq x y z
N ILE A 1 11.30 1.07 11.63
CA ILE A 1 9.97 0.66 12.11
C ILE A 1 9.77 1.17 13.55
N LYS A 2 10.67 0.93 14.48
CA LYS A 2 10.56 1.43 15.88
C LYS A 2 10.40 2.95 16.01
N ASN A 3 10.83 3.74 15.02
CA ASN A 3 10.87 5.22 15.12
C ASN A 3 9.67 5.94 14.48
N ILE A 4 8.83 5.23 13.74
CA ILE A 4 7.67 5.84 13.04
C ILE A 4 6.43 5.03 13.40
N GLY A 5 5.94 4.93 14.51
CA GLY A 5 4.77 4.13 14.88
C GLY A 5 3.96 3.60 13.69
N ILE A 6 4.00 2.30 13.44
CA ILE A 6 3.26 1.66 12.31
C ILE A 6 1.75 1.91 12.43
N ASP A 7 1.22 2.12 13.63
CA ASP A 7 -0.17 2.53 13.84
C ASP A 7 -0.53 3.84 13.13
N THR A 8 0.48 4.70 12.91
CA THR A 8 0.32 5.93 12.13
C THR A 8 0.29 5.66 10.62
N LEU A 9 0.97 4.59 10.16
CA LEU A 9 1.08 4.23 8.75
C LEU A 9 -0.02 3.25 8.31
N SER A 10 -0.43 2.35 9.19
CA SER A 10 -1.36 1.26 8.86
C SER A 10 -2.20 0.88 10.10
N PRO A 11 -3.20 1.71 10.48
CA PRO A 11 -4.01 1.45 11.65
C PRO A 11 -4.88 0.19 11.44
N GLY A 12 -4.69 -0.81 12.31
CA GLY A 12 -5.57 -1.98 12.36
C GLY A 12 -5.34 -3.06 11.30
N THR A 13 -4.31 -2.94 10.43
CA THR A 13 -4.01 -3.89 9.36
C THR A 13 -2.70 -4.64 9.60
N ASP A 14 -2.56 -5.82 9.03
CA ASP A 14 -1.32 -6.59 9.07
C ASP A 14 -0.26 -5.94 8.16
N VAL A 15 0.98 -5.91 8.62
CA VAL A 15 2.11 -5.29 7.90
C VAL A 15 3.10 -6.37 7.48
N PHE A 16 3.28 -6.56 6.18
CA PHE A 16 4.19 -7.55 5.62
C PHE A 16 5.59 -6.95 5.43
N VAL A 17 6.58 -7.55 6.09
CA VAL A 17 7.99 -7.12 6.02
C VAL A 17 8.81 -8.22 5.38
N PRO A 18 9.42 -8.00 4.21
CA PRO A 18 10.31 -8.98 3.58
C PRO A 18 11.53 -9.27 4.44
N VAL A 19 11.82 -10.56 4.64
CA VAL A 19 12.96 -11.05 5.40
C VAL A 19 13.75 -12.03 4.54
N GLY A 20 15.01 -11.73 4.29
CA GLY A 20 15.89 -12.62 3.53
C GLY A 20 16.32 -13.86 4.33
N PRO A 21 16.82 -14.91 3.65
CA PRO A 21 17.14 -16.20 4.28
C PRO A 21 18.23 -16.10 5.36
N ILE A 22 19.16 -15.17 5.25
CA ILE A 22 20.18 -14.93 6.27
C ILE A 22 19.63 -14.08 7.42
N ALA A 23 18.78 -13.11 7.10
CA ALA A 23 18.24 -12.18 8.08
C ALA A 23 17.29 -12.86 9.08
N VAL A 24 16.70 -14.00 8.74
CA VAL A 24 15.86 -14.77 9.66
C VAL A 24 16.61 -15.19 10.94
N PHE A 25 17.93 -15.40 10.83
CA PHE A 25 18.80 -15.77 11.96
C PHE A 25 19.41 -14.57 12.69
N SER A 26 19.15 -13.34 12.23
CA SER A 26 19.55 -12.13 12.93
C SER A 26 18.64 -11.89 14.14
N ASP A 27 19.01 -10.94 14.98
CA ASP A 27 18.19 -10.49 16.10
C ASP A 27 17.07 -9.58 15.60
N ILE A 28 16.03 -10.18 15.03
CA ILE A 28 14.83 -9.49 14.53
C ILE A 28 14.11 -8.82 15.70
N GLU A 29 14.06 -9.48 16.82
CA GLU A 29 13.31 -9.08 18.01
C GLU A 29 13.84 -7.80 18.64
N SER A 30 15.14 -7.52 18.55
CA SER A 30 15.70 -6.25 19.03
C SER A 30 15.33 -5.07 18.11
N GLN A 31 15.06 -5.35 16.83
CA GLN A 31 14.83 -4.35 15.80
C GLN A 31 13.35 -4.09 15.51
N THR A 32 12.50 -5.04 15.85
CA THR A 32 11.06 -5.00 15.57
C THR A 32 10.26 -5.42 16.79
N ASP A 33 8.98 -5.05 16.79
CA ASP A 33 7.97 -5.48 17.74
C ASP A 33 6.91 -6.27 16.97
N PRO A 34 6.42 -7.41 17.44
CA PRO A 34 5.35 -8.18 16.78
C PRO A 34 4.02 -7.42 16.66
N MET A 35 3.88 -6.26 17.35
CA MET A 35 2.75 -5.36 17.22
C MET A 35 1.38 -6.02 17.46
N ASP A 36 1.27 -6.74 18.57
CA ASP A 36 0.06 -7.51 18.92
C ASP A 36 -0.34 -8.52 17.81
N GLY A 37 0.67 -9.11 17.15
CA GLY A 37 0.48 -10.11 16.10
C GLY A 37 0.09 -9.51 14.73
N ARG A 38 0.34 -8.22 14.48
CA ARG A 38 0.09 -7.60 13.18
C ARG A 38 1.32 -7.52 12.27
N LEU A 39 2.52 -7.77 12.81
CA LEU A 39 3.73 -7.84 12.00
C LEU A 39 3.88 -9.21 11.38
N VAL A 40 3.87 -9.26 10.05
CA VAL A 40 4.02 -10.47 9.25
C VAL A 40 5.41 -10.49 8.62
N LEU A 41 6.22 -11.46 8.97
CA LEU A 41 7.52 -11.68 8.35
C LEU A 41 7.33 -12.45 7.04
N LEU A 42 7.66 -11.82 5.93
CA LEU A 42 7.44 -12.35 4.59
C LEU A 42 8.73 -12.95 4.02
N PHE A 43 8.70 -14.24 3.76
CA PHE A 43 9.82 -15.01 3.23
C PHE A 43 9.61 -15.40 1.76
N ASP A 44 10.70 -15.44 1.01
CA ASP A 44 10.73 -16.04 -0.32
C ASP A 44 11.01 -17.56 -0.22
N ASN A 45 10.85 -18.28 -1.31
CA ASN A 45 11.08 -19.74 -1.40
C ASN A 45 12.55 -20.19 -1.19
N GLU A 46 13.44 -19.28 -0.84
CA GLU A 46 14.84 -19.56 -0.53
C GLU A 46 15.05 -20.17 0.88
N ILE A 47 13.98 -20.19 1.69
CA ILE A 47 14.00 -20.87 2.99
C ILE A 47 14.09 -22.38 2.78
N GLN A 48 15.09 -23.00 3.42
CA GLN A 48 15.28 -24.43 3.34
C GLN A 48 14.38 -25.15 4.36
N ASN A 49 13.82 -26.29 3.97
CA ASN A 49 13.08 -27.14 4.89
C ASN A 49 14.03 -28.03 5.70
N ASP A 50 14.75 -27.42 6.63
CA ASP A 50 15.62 -28.10 7.58
C ASP A 50 15.24 -27.76 9.04
N GLU A 51 15.80 -28.51 9.98
CA GLU A 51 15.49 -28.35 11.40
C GLU A 51 15.84 -26.96 11.94
N LYS A 52 16.93 -26.36 11.43
CA LYS A 52 17.41 -25.05 11.85
C LYS A 52 16.41 -23.93 11.50
N TYR A 53 15.90 -23.93 10.25
CA TYR A 53 14.87 -22.98 9.84
C TYR A 53 13.56 -23.23 10.59
N ARG A 54 13.11 -24.50 10.72
CA ARG A 54 11.86 -24.81 11.43
C ARG A 54 11.90 -24.36 12.88
N SER A 55 13.00 -24.65 13.59
CA SER A 55 13.18 -24.19 14.98
C SER A 55 13.11 -22.67 15.07
N ARG A 56 13.84 -21.97 14.21
CA ARG A 56 13.86 -20.50 14.24
C ARG A 56 12.50 -19.87 13.89
N LEU A 57 11.80 -20.41 12.90
CA LEU A 57 10.45 -19.93 12.54
C LEU A 57 9.45 -20.19 13.68
N GLY A 58 9.56 -21.34 14.36
CA GLY A 58 8.78 -21.65 15.55
C GLY A 58 9.01 -20.65 16.68
N GLU A 59 10.27 -20.31 16.99
CA GLU A 59 10.63 -19.30 17.99
C GLU A 59 10.02 -17.92 17.67
N LEU A 60 10.07 -17.51 16.39
CA LEU A 60 9.48 -16.22 15.96
C LEU A 60 7.96 -16.23 16.15
N LYS A 61 7.32 -17.37 15.85
CA LYS A 61 5.88 -17.54 16.04
C LYS A 61 5.47 -17.48 17.51
N GLU A 62 6.23 -18.14 18.40
CA GLU A 62 6.03 -18.07 19.86
C GLU A 62 6.18 -16.65 20.42
N LYS A 63 7.00 -15.83 19.77
CA LYS A 63 7.17 -14.40 20.11
C LYS A 63 6.08 -13.50 19.53
N GLY A 64 5.09 -14.05 18.86
CA GLY A 64 3.92 -13.32 18.38
C GLY A 64 4.03 -12.76 16.96
N TYR A 65 5.08 -13.11 16.21
CA TYR A 65 5.18 -12.76 14.79
C TYR A 65 4.28 -13.67 13.96
N LYS A 66 3.62 -13.11 12.96
CA LYS A 66 3.00 -13.89 11.87
C LYS A 66 4.02 -14.17 10.79
N LEU A 67 3.88 -15.31 10.13
CA LEU A 67 4.80 -15.76 9.09
C LEU A 67 4.07 -15.90 7.75
N ALA A 68 4.70 -15.45 6.69
CA ALA A 68 4.19 -15.56 5.33
C ALA A 68 5.26 -16.10 4.39
N ILE A 69 4.88 -16.90 3.41
CA ILE A 69 5.77 -17.37 2.36
C ILE A 69 5.21 -17.03 0.97
N ARG A 70 6.10 -16.66 0.05
CA ARG A 70 5.75 -16.39 -1.35
C ARG A 70 6.73 -17.05 -2.32
N LYS A 71 6.36 -17.05 -3.60
CA LYS A 71 7.15 -17.61 -4.71
C LYS A 71 7.40 -19.12 -4.62
N LEU A 72 6.73 -19.85 -3.73
CA LEU A 72 6.87 -21.28 -3.62
C LEU A 72 6.16 -21.98 -4.81
N PRO A 73 6.86 -22.75 -5.64
CA PRO A 73 6.24 -23.44 -6.77
C PRO A 73 5.43 -24.66 -6.30
N VAL A 74 4.36 -24.99 -7.04
CA VAL A 74 3.41 -26.07 -6.67
C VAL A 74 4.09 -27.40 -6.39
N HIS A 75 5.10 -27.76 -7.20
CA HIS A 75 5.82 -29.05 -7.05
C HIS A 75 6.68 -29.13 -5.77
N GLU A 76 6.87 -28.01 -5.09
CA GLU A 76 7.59 -27.95 -3.82
C GLU A 76 6.69 -27.94 -2.58
N PHE A 77 5.36 -27.85 -2.74
CA PHE A 77 4.44 -27.80 -1.60
C PHE A 77 4.60 -29.01 -0.68
N GLU A 78 4.61 -30.21 -1.25
CA GLU A 78 4.76 -31.45 -0.49
C GLU A 78 6.10 -31.53 0.24
N LYS A 79 7.20 -31.10 -0.43
CA LYS A 79 8.53 -31.07 0.17
C LYS A 79 8.65 -30.08 1.34
N ASN A 80 7.86 -29.03 1.33
CA ASN A 80 7.91 -27.94 2.32
C ASN A 80 6.73 -27.97 3.31
N LYS A 81 6.08 -29.13 3.50
CA LYS A 81 4.92 -29.26 4.38
C LYS A 81 5.16 -28.75 5.80
N GLU A 82 6.32 -29.08 6.38
CA GLU A 82 6.65 -28.67 7.74
C GLU A 82 6.86 -27.16 7.86
N ILE A 83 7.42 -26.51 6.82
CA ILE A 83 7.52 -25.06 6.75
C ILE A 83 6.14 -24.45 6.57
N LEU A 84 5.33 -25.00 5.65
CA LEU A 84 3.96 -24.49 5.39
C LEU A 84 3.09 -24.59 6.64
N ALA A 85 3.23 -25.62 7.45
CA ALA A 85 2.49 -25.75 8.72
C ALA A 85 2.79 -24.64 9.75
N LEU A 86 3.91 -23.94 9.59
CA LEU A 86 4.27 -22.80 10.44
C LEU A 86 3.76 -21.47 9.90
N MET A 87 3.29 -21.40 8.65
CA MET A 87 2.87 -20.16 8.00
C MET A 87 1.45 -19.76 8.38
N ASP A 88 1.23 -18.46 8.53
CA ASP A 88 -0.10 -17.86 8.68
C ASP A 88 -0.66 -17.40 7.33
N TYR A 89 0.25 -17.10 6.38
CA TYR A 89 -0.11 -16.67 5.04
C TYR A 89 0.72 -17.36 3.96
N ILE A 90 0.11 -17.64 2.82
CA ILE A 90 0.82 -17.98 1.59
C ILE A 90 0.41 -17.02 0.47
N ILE A 91 1.39 -16.47 -0.25
CA ILE A 91 1.14 -15.62 -1.41
C ILE A 91 1.39 -16.45 -2.67
N LEU A 92 0.31 -16.76 -3.38
CA LEU A 92 0.32 -17.55 -4.62
C LEU A 92 0.40 -16.63 -5.84
N ASP A 93 1.40 -16.80 -6.67
CA ASP A 93 1.54 -16.09 -7.94
C ASP A 93 0.50 -16.60 -8.95
N CYS A 94 -0.56 -15.82 -9.23
CA CYS A 94 -1.65 -16.22 -10.12
C CYS A 94 -1.24 -16.48 -11.58
N LYS A 95 -0.04 -16.08 -11.99
CA LYS A 95 0.51 -16.38 -13.31
C LYS A 95 1.20 -17.74 -13.39
N ARG A 96 1.61 -18.28 -12.24
CA ARG A 96 2.37 -19.52 -12.15
C ARG A 96 1.58 -20.66 -11.51
N VAL A 97 0.57 -20.31 -10.71
CA VAL A 97 -0.22 -21.24 -9.93
C VAL A 97 -1.68 -21.08 -10.28
N ASP A 98 -2.37 -22.20 -10.54
CA ASP A 98 -3.84 -22.22 -10.59
C ASP A 98 -4.36 -22.06 -9.15
N VAL A 99 -4.70 -20.83 -8.79
CA VAL A 99 -5.09 -20.47 -7.42
C VAL A 99 -6.36 -21.21 -6.97
N THR A 100 -7.25 -21.57 -7.90
CA THR A 100 -8.47 -22.33 -7.59
C THR A 100 -8.14 -23.76 -7.17
N LYS A 101 -7.21 -24.42 -7.85
CA LYS A 101 -6.73 -25.75 -7.43
C LYS A 101 -5.91 -25.69 -6.16
N ALA A 102 -5.05 -24.67 -6.03
CA ALA A 102 -4.26 -24.47 -4.82
C ALA A 102 -5.16 -24.24 -3.59
N LYS A 103 -6.26 -23.48 -3.72
CA LYS A 103 -7.26 -23.31 -2.66
C LYS A 103 -7.78 -24.65 -2.12
N ILE A 104 -8.08 -25.61 -2.99
CA ILE A 104 -8.55 -26.95 -2.57
C ILE A 104 -7.46 -27.67 -1.78
N TYR A 105 -6.23 -27.61 -2.27
CA TYR A 105 -5.08 -28.23 -1.58
C TYR A 105 -4.84 -27.64 -0.19
N PHE A 106 -4.76 -26.30 -0.10
CA PHE A 106 -4.52 -25.62 1.17
C PHE A 106 -5.70 -25.79 2.14
N GLY A 107 -6.93 -25.69 1.67
CA GLY A 107 -8.11 -25.92 2.51
C GLY A 107 -8.19 -27.32 3.11
N HIS A 108 -7.58 -28.32 2.43
CA HIS A 108 -7.53 -29.69 2.94
C HIS A 108 -6.30 -29.93 3.85
N CYS A 109 -5.12 -29.46 3.45
CA CYS A 109 -3.86 -29.75 4.14
C CYS A 109 -3.50 -28.73 5.22
N PHE A 110 -3.92 -27.47 5.06
CA PHE A 110 -3.53 -26.34 5.92
C PHE A 110 -4.69 -25.37 6.08
N PRO A 111 -5.78 -25.74 6.77
CA PRO A 111 -7.02 -24.97 6.85
C PRO A 111 -6.85 -23.60 7.51
N ASP A 112 -5.82 -23.41 8.34
CA ASP A 112 -5.55 -22.18 9.06
C ASP A 112 -4.71 -21.17 8.26
N ILE A 113 -4.10 -21.60 7.13
CA ILE A 113 -3.33 -20.69 6.27
C ILE A 113 -4.26 -19.82 5.47
N LYS A 114 -4.04 -18.49 5.53
CA LYS A 114 -4.71 -17.53 4.69
C LYS A 114 -4.03 -17.44 3.32
N ILE A 115 -4.80 -17.63 2.26
CA ILE A 115 -4.28 -17.60 0.90
C ILE A 115 -4.39 -16.19 0.34
N CYS A 116 -3.23 -15.61 0.00
CA CYS A 116 -3.15 -14.34 -0.69
C CYS A 116 -2.87 -14.58 -2.18
N VAL A 117 -3.53 -13.86 -3.06
CA VAL A 117 -3.28 -13.95 -4.50
C VAL A 117 -2.37 -12.82 -4.93
N GLY A 118 -1.18 -13.18 -5.39
CA GLY A 118 -0.15 -12.24 -5.83
C GLY A 118 -0.03 -12.13 -7.35
N ASN A 119 0.69 -11.08 -7.78
CA ASN A 119 1.05 -10.82 -9.17
C ASN A 119 -0.16 -10.58 -10.10
N ILE A 120 -1.22 -9.95 -9.57
CA ILE A 120 -2.40 -9.58 -10.35
C ILE A 120 -2.10 -8.31 -11.14
N ASP A 121 -2.10 -8.41 -12.46
CA ASP A 121 -1.71 -7.30 -13.34
C ASP A 121 -2.91 -6.50 -13.86
N ASN A 122 -4.12 -7.06 -13.85
CA ASN A 122 -5.28 -6.42 -14.44
C ASN A 122 -6.53 -6.61 -13.58
N GLN A 123 -7.48 -5.72 -13.81
CA GLN A 123 -8.75 -5.68 -13.08
C GLN A 123 -9.63 -6.91 -13.33
N GLU A 124 -9.54 -7.53 -14.51
CA GLU A 124 -10.37 -8.69 -14.86
C GLU A 124 -10.06 -9.90 -13.95
N ILE A 125 -8.77 -10.15 -13.69
CA ILE A 125 -8.35 -11.23 -12.77
C ILE A 125 -8.81 -10.92 -11.35
N PHE A 126 -8.65 -9.67 -10.89
CA PHE A 126 -9.11 -9.23 -9.59
C PHE A 126 -10.63 -9.40 -9.44
N ASP A 127 -11.43 -8.88 -10.40
CA ASP A 127 -12.89 -8.95 -10.37
C ASP A 127 -13.41 -10.39 -10.37
N ARG A 128 -12.67 -11.32 -10.94
CA ARG A 128 -13.03 -12.75 -10.94
C ARG A 128 -12.81 -13.42 -9.58
N LEU A 129 -11.84 -12.92 -8.80
CA LEU A 129 -11.41 -13.57 -7.56
C LEU A 129 -11.86 -12.84 -6.28
N LYS A 130 -12.16 -11.55 -6.36
CA LYS A 130 -12.47 -10.69 -5.20
C LYS A 130 -13.66 -11.14 -4.36
N ASP A 131 -14.64 -11.81 -4.97
CA ASP A 131 -15.86 -12.26 -4.29
C ASP A 131 -15.68 -13.63 -3.62
N ASP A 132 -14.50 -14.26 -3.74
CA ASP A 132 -14.18 -15.52 -3.08
C ASP A 132 -13.53 -15.24 -1.72
N GLU A 133 -14.29 -15.44 -0.64
CA GLU A 133 -13.84 -15.22 0.75
C GLU A 133 -12.58 -16.02 1.14
N SER A 134 -12.19 -17.03 0.33
CA SER A 134 -10.96 -17.79 0.56
C SER A 134 -9.69 -17.00 0.22
N PHE A 135 -9.82 -15.87 -0.46
CA PHE A 135 -8.74 -15.00 -0.84
C PHE A 135 -8.86 -13.63 -0.15
N PRO A 136 -8.46 -13.51 1.11
CA PRO A 136 -8.64 -12.27 1.88
C PRO A 136 -7.70 -11.13 1.46
N ILE A 137 -6.61 -11.43 0.73
CA ILE A 137 -5.60 -10.46 0.37
C ILE A 137 -5.20 -10.63 -1.10
N PHE A 138 -5.05 -9.49 -1.78
CA PHE A 138 -4.64 -9.40 -3.17
C PHE A 138 -3.40 -8.51 -3.31
N GLU A 139 -2.36 -9.00 -4.00
CA GLU A 139 -1.14 -8.24 -4.31
C GLU A 139 -1.01 -8.08 -5.83
N GLY A 140 -0.80 -6.87 -6.32
CA GLY A 140 -0.60 -6.67 -7.74
C GLY A 140 -0.70 -5.24 -8.21
N ARG A 141 -0.75 -5.06 -9.52
CA ARG A 141 -0.85 -3.75 -10.17
C ARG A 141 -2.24 -3.45 -10.73
N PHE A 142 -3.22 -4.30 -10.47
CA PHE A 142 -4.58 -4.20 -10.99
C PHE A 142 -5.24 -2.84 -10.71
N TYR A 143 -4.91 -2.19 -9.61
CA TYR A 143 -5.40 -0.86 -9.23
C TYR A 143 -4.71 0.31 -9.95
N ARG A 144 -3.60 0.06 -10.67
CA ARG A 144 -2.83 1.12 -11.36
C ARG A 144 -3.32 1.38 -12.78
N LEU A 145 -4.05 0.44 -13.35
CA LEU A 145 -4.62 0.61 -14.68
C LEU A 145 -5.90 1.42 -14.56
N PRO A 146 -6.04 2.54 -15.27
CA PRO A 146 -7.32 3.21 -15.35
C PRO A 146 -8.31 2.21 -15.94
N VAL A 147 -9.37 1.91 -15.20
CA VAL A 147 -10.48 1.13 -15.73
C VAL A 147 -11.14 2.02 -16.77
N THR A 148 -10.87 1.78 -18.04
CA THR A 148 -11.65 2.30 -19.14
C THR A 148 -12.98 1.55 -19.19
N LYS A 149 -13.82 1.77 -18.18
CA LYS A 149 -15.26 1.57 -18.33
C LYS A 149 -15.71 2.70 -19.24
N GLY A 150 -16.22 2.35 -20.42
CA GLY A 150 -16.57 3.26 -21.48
C GLY A 150 -17.01 4.64 -21.02
N GLU A 151 -16.52 5.67 -21.71
CA GLU A 151 -16.83 7.10 -21.50
C GLU A 151 -16.97 7.49 -20.03
N THR A 152 -15.87 7.35 -19.26
CA THR A 152 -15.83 7.93 -17.92
C THR A 152 -15.63 9.42 -18.14
N GLU A 153 -16.69 10.20 -18.02
CA GLU A 153 -16.55 11.62 -17.71
C GLU A 153 -15.61 11.70 -16.50
N ILE A 154 -14.39 12.17 -16.75
CA ILE A 154 -13.44 12.46 -15.66
C ILE A 154 -14.14 13.49 -14.81
N ALA A 155 -14.44 13.16 -13.56
CA ALA A 155 -15.12 14.08 -12.67
C ALA A 155 -14.42 15.45 -12.72
N PRO A 156 -15.17 16.58 -12.80
CA PRO A 156 -14.59 17.91 -12.99
C PRO A 156 -13.43 18.23 -12.02
N LEU A 157 -13.51 17.75 -10.81
CA LEU A 157 -12.44 17.83 -9.80
C LEU A 157 -11.12 17.18 -10.25
N LYS A 158 -11.16 15.99 -10.83
CA LYS A 158 -9.93 15.31 -11.32
C LYS A 158 -9.26 16.08 -12.45
N ILE A 159 -10.01 16.72 -13.31
CA ILE A 159 -9.47 17.60 -14.36
C ILE A 159 -8.68 18.74 -13.75
N ASN A 160 -9.18 19.37 -12.68
CA ASN A 160 -8.50 20.48 -12.01
C ASN A 160 -7.15 20.01 -11.42
N TYR A 161 -7.10 18.83 -10.78
CA TYR A 161 -5.85 18.28 -10.23
C TYR A 161 -4.83 17.94 -11.35
N MET A 162 -5.28 17.42 -12.47
CA MET A 162 -4.40 17.15 -13.63
C MET A 162 -3.85 18.46 -14.22
N GLN A 163 -4.67 19.51 -14.32
CA GLN A 163 -4.24 20.83 -14.78
C GLN A 163 -3.23 21.44 -13.80
N LEU A 164 -3.47 21.37 -12.49
CA LEU A 164 -2.53 21.84 -11.47
C LEU A 164 -1.22 21.07 -11.53
N MET A 165 -1.25 19.76 -11.70
CA MET A 165 -0.06 18.92 -11.81
C MET A 165 0.77 19.28 -13.06
N SER A 166 0.11 19.51 -14.19
CA SER A 166 0.78 19.97 -15.41
C SER A 166 1.41 21.35 -15.22
N LEU A 167 0.69 22.28 -14.56
CA LEU A 167 1.17 23.63 -14.30
C LEU A 167 2.40 23.65 -13.40
N VAL A 168 2.37 22.93 -12.26
CA VAL A 168 3.48 22.95 -11.29
C VAL A 168 4.73 22.16 -11.75
N ASN A 169 4.60 21.34 -12.80
CA ASN A 169 5.76 20.69 -13.40
C ASN A 169 6.58 21.64 -14.27
N ASN A 170 6.02 22.77 -14.69
CA ASN A 170 6.79 23.82 -15.33
C ASN A 170 7.65 24.56 -14.30
N SER A 171 8.90 24.85 -14.66
CA SER A 171 9.86 25.54 -13.77
C SER A 171 9.42 26.96 -13.40
N ASP A 172 8.74 27.64 -14.32
CA ASP A 172 8.29 29.05 -14.23
C ASP A 172 6.79 29.18 -14.43
N PHE A 173 5.98 28.53 -13.58
CA PHE A 173 4.53 28.69 -13.66
C PHE A 173 4.07 30.00 -13.00
N GLU A 174 3.02 30.60 -13.55
CA GLU A 174 2.45 31.82 -12.98
C GLU A 174 1.54 31.52 -11.77
N LEU A 175 1.78 32.22 -10.65
CA LEU A 175 0.97 32.10 -9.43
C LEU A 175 -0.51 32.44 -9.67
N THR A 176 -0.80 33.36 -10.58
CA THR A 176 -2.16 33.72 -10.98
C THR A 176 -2.92 32.58 -11.64
N GLN A 177 -2.27 31.84 -12.52
CA GLN A 177 -2.86 30.65 -13.17
C GLN A 177 -3.15 29.55 -12.16
N ALA A 178 -2.22 29.31 -11.23
CA ALA A 178 -2.43 28.35 -10.15
C ALA A 178 -3.63 28.77 -9.27
N ALA A 179 -3.70 30.05 -8.89
CA ALA A 179 -4.79 30.58 -8.09
C ALA A 179 -6.16 30.48 -8.79
N ASP A 180 -6.21 30.66 -10.10
CA ASP A 180 -7.45 30.56 -10.89
C ASP A 180 -7.94 29.10 -10.98
N ILE A 181 -7.04 28.12 -11.06
CA ILE A 181 -7.42 26.69 -11.04
C ILE A 181 -7.82 26.26 -9.63
N ILE A 182 -7.08 26.66 -8.59
CA ILE A 182 -7.42 26.41 -7.18
C ILE A 182 -8.79 26.97 -6.86
N GLY A 183 -9.11 28.19 -7.37
CA GLY A 183 -10.39 28.83 -7.14
C GLY A 183 -11.63 28.09 -7.66
N ARG A 184 -11.45 27.09 -8.51
CA ARG A 184 -12.54 26.23 -9.01
C ARG A 184 -12.93 25.11 -8.04
N ASP A 185 -12.12 24.89 -7.01
CA ASP A 185 -12.33 23.83 -6.03
C ASP A 185 -12.39 24.42 -4.61
N THR A 186 -13.57 24.36 -4.01
CA THR A 186 -13.83 24.94 -2.68
C THR A 186 -12.95 24.28 -1.59
N ALA A 187 -12.65 23.00 -1.70
CA ALA A 187 -11.81 22.30 -0.72
C ALA A 187 -10.37 22.83 -0.78
N LEU A 188 -9.80 22.96 -1.99
CA LEU A 188 -8.47 23.55 -2.19
C LEU A 188 -8.39 24.98 -1.69
N VAL A 189 -9.43 25.78 -1.95
CA VAL A 189 -9.51 27.17 -1.47
C VAL A 189 -9.42 27.21 0.05
N VAL A 190 -10.24 26.44 0.73
CA VAL A 190 -10.28 26.40 2.20
C VAL A 190 -8.96 25.90 2.78
N GLU A 191 -8.35 24.87 2.22
CA GLU A 191 -7.06 24.34 2.68
C GLU A 191 -5.92 25.36 2.48
N LEU A 192 -5.87 26.05 1.33
CA LEU A 192 -4.87 27.09 1.05
C LEU A 192 -5.01 28.26 2.02
N LEU A 193 -6.22 28.76 2.21
CA LEU A 193 -6.47 29.88 3.12
C LEU A 193 -6.15 29.51 4.57
N LYS A 194 -6.50 28.29 5.03
CA LYS A 194 -6.12 27.80 6.36
C LYS A 194 -4.60 27.72 6.53
N LEU A 195 -3.87 27.24 5.50
CA LEU A 195 -2.43 27.18 5.54
C LEU A 195 -1.80 28.56 5.69
N VAL A 196 -2.22 29.49 4.85
CA VAL A 196 -1.65 30.83 4.84
C VAL A 196 -2.00 31.61 6.11
N ASN A 197 -3.22 31.48 6.61
CA ASN A 197 -3.65 32.17 7.84
C ASN A 197 -2.97 31.64 9.11
N ARG A 198 -2.32 30.48 9.07
CA ARG A 198 -1.44 30.00 10.17
C ARG A 198 -0.10 30.73 10.22
N ILE A 199 0.36 31.25 9.10
CA ILE A 199 1.67 31.94 8.99
C ILE A 199 1.51 33.45 8.84
N ALA A 200 0.33 33.96 8.49
CA ALA A 200 0.05 35.37 8.39
C ALA A 200 -0.06 35.99 9.80
N VAL A 201 0.79 37.01 10.06
CA VAL A 201 0.91 37.62 11.41
C VAL A 201 -0.03 38.80 11.62
N ASN A 202 -0.42 39.52 10.55
CA ASN A 202 -1.00 40.86 10.67
C ASN A 202 -2.46 41.01 10.22
N SER A 203 -3.01 40.08 9.44
CA SER A 203 -4.41 40.17 8.98
C SER A 203 -4.86 38.84 8.38
N GLU A 204 -6.14 38.57 8.47
CA GLU A 204 -6.76 37.40 7.85
C GLU A 204 -6.73 37.53 6.31
N VAL A 205 -6.20 36.51 5.66
CA VAL A 205 -6.13 36.42 4.19
C VAL A 205 -7.37 35.71 3.68
N THR A 206 -8.16 36.41 2.89
CA THR A 206 -9.41 35.92 2.30
C THR A 206 -9.32 35.70 0.78
N SER A 207 -8.29 36.24 0.15
CA SER A 207 -8.07 36.13 -1.31
C SER A 207 -7.10 35.04 -1.68
N ILE A 208 -7.50 34.15 -2.58
CA ILE A 208 -6.67 33.04 -3.08
C ILE A 208 -5.39 33.54 -3.76
N ARG A 209 -5.51 34.60 -4.57
CA ARG A 209 -4.35 35.24 -5.24
C ARG A 209 -3.37 35.83 -4.23
N HIS A 210 -3.88 36.46 -3.18
CA HIS A 210 -3.05 36.96 -2.10
C HIS A 210 -2.39 35.81 -1.31
N ALA A 211 -3.13 34.76 -1.03
CA ALA A 211 -2.61 33.57 -0.39
C ALA A 211 -1.47 32.92 -1.21
N ALA A 212 -1.67 32.77 -2.52
CA ALA A 212 -0.63 32.23 -3.41
C ALA A 212 0.62 33.13 -3.46
N ALA A 213 0.44 34.44 -3.45
CA ALA A 213 1.54 35.41 -3.42
C ALA A 213 2.32 35.36 -2.09
N ILE A 214 1.66 35.18 -0.94
CA ILE A 214 2.32 35.06 0.37
C ILE A 214 3.16 33.76 0.45
N LEU A 215 2.65 32.64 -0.06
CA LEU A 215 3.41 31.40 -0.10
C LEU A 215 4.59 31.45 -1.06
N GLY A 216 4.42 32.16 -2.16
CA GLY A 216 5.38 32.12 -3.27
C GLY A 216 5.39 30.82 -4.04
N GLN A 217 6.02 30.83 -5.20
CA GLN A 217 6.02 29.75 -6.16
C GLN A 217 6.54 28.40 -5.60
N LYS A 218 7.63 28.46 -4.84
CA LYS A 218 8.28 27.26 -4.28
C LYS A 218 7.42 26.52 -3.26
N GLU A 219 6.85 27.24 -2.30
CA GLU A 219 6.03 26.63 -1.26
C GLU A 219 4.64 26.27 -1.78
N LEU A 220 4.07 27.05 -2.69
CA LEU A 220 2.82 26.70 -3.37
C LEU A 220 2.98 25.39 -4.17
N LYS A 221 4.09 25.23 -4.89
CA LYS A 221 4.41 23.98 -5.60
C LYS A 221 4.50 22.78 -4.66
N ARG A 222 5.17 22.93 -3.51
CA ARG A 222 5.27 21.85 -2.50
C ARG A 222 3.91 21.47 -1.95
N TRP A 223 3.12 22.46 -1.57
CA TRP A 223 1.79 22.22 -1.04
C TRP A 223 0.88 21.56 -2.07
N LEU A 224 0.84 22.04 -3.30
CA LEU A 224 0.07 21.44 -4.39
C LEU A 224 0.45 19.98 -4.63
N ASN A 225 1.74 19.67 -4.69
CA ASN A 225 2.20 18.27 -4.85
C ASN A 225 1.69 17.39 -3.71
N THR A 226 1.69 17.89 -2.48
CA THR A 226 1.19 17.13 -1.33
C THR A 226 -0.31 16.88 -1.41
N VAL A 227 -1.10 17.92 -1.74
CA VAL A 227 -2.56 17.82 -1.85
C VAL A 227 -2.96 16.94 -3.03
N ILE A 228 -2.35 17.15 -4.20
CA ILE A 228 -2.63 16.34 -5.40
C ILE A 228 -2.30 14.85 -5.12
N THR A 229 -1.17 14.57 -4.48
CA THR A 229 -0.80 13.20 -4.13
C THR A 229 -1.82 12.59 -3.15
N LYS A 230 -2.25 13.33 -2.14
CA LYS A 230 -3.26 12.91 -1.17
C LYS A 230 -4.58 12.58 -1.86
N GLU A 231 -5.08 13.47 -2.71
CA GLU A 231 -6.36 13.29 -3.42
C GLU A 231 -6.30 12.16 -4.46
N LEU A 232 -5.21 12.06 -5.23
CA LEU A 232 -5.02 10.96 -6.16
C LEU A 232 -4.81 9.61 -5.46
N CYS A 233 -4.39 9.63 -4.20
CA CYS A 233 -4.29 8.42 -3.37
C CYS A 233 -5.56 8.12 -2.56
N ALA A 234 -6.40 9.12 -2.26
CA ALA A 234 -7.65 8.96 -1.53
C ALA A 234 -8.70 8.14 -2.29
N ASP A 235 -8.66 8.16 -3.62
CA ASP A 235 -9.49 7.31 -4.49
C ASP A 235 -8.99 5.85 -4.58
N ARG A 236 -7.93 5.51 -3.87
CA ARG A 236 -7.50 4.12 -3.76
C ARG A 236 -8.25 3.51 -2.59
N PRO A 237 -8.98 2.39 -2.78
CA PRO A 237 -9.43 1.62 -1.65
C PRO A 237 -8.20 1.34 -0.78
N ASN A 238 -8.38 1.40 0.55
CA ASN A 238 -7.33 1.02 1.51
C ASN A 238 -7.04 -0.47 1.35
N GLU A 239 -6.27 -0.80 0.32
CA GLU A 239 -5.78 -2.14 0.04
C GLU A 239 -4.35 -2.22 0.57
N ILE A 240 -4.27 -2.63 1.80
CA ILE A 240 -3.07 -3.23 2.39
C ILE A 240 -3.46 -4.61 2.88
#